data_912e8631dddfb23011fed9283628d575
#
_entry.id   912e8631dddfb23011fed9283628d575
#
_cell.length_a   1.000
_cell.length_b   1.000
_cell.length_c   1.000
_cell.angle_alpha   90.00
_cell.angle_beta   90.00
_cell.angle_gamma   90.00
#
_symmetry.space_group_name_H-M   'P 1'
#
loop_
_entity.id
_entity.type
_entity.pdbx_description
1 polymer ?
#
loop_
_entity_poly.entity_id
_entity_poly.type
_entity_poly.pdbx_seq_one_letter_code
_entity_poly.pdbx_strand_id
1 'polypeptide(L)'
;MDKPQDCLKVGLVGELYTLMEPFSNYFIERELAKNRIQVSRYITATFLLFDKPKLRPKILAAAGKYLKYHLGADGTDSVERSMALAERGYDGLIHIKPFGCIPEINAMPVLQNISRDYKIPILYFSFDSQTSELGVKTRLEAFYDMLMVRKEVST
;
A
#
# COMPACT_ATOMS: atom_id res chain seq x y z
N MET A 1 -6.41 -17.22 -18.52
CA MET A 1 -5.06 -16.67 -18.52
C MET A 1 -4.41 -17.08 -17.22
N ASP A 2 -3.50 -18.03 -17.29
CA ASP A 2 -2.75 -18.47 -16.11
C ASP A 2 -1.87 -17.34 -15.60
N LYS A 3 -1.99 -17.04 -14.30
CA LYS A 3 -1.12 -16.07 -13.66
C LYS A 3 0.30 -16.61 -13.66
N PRO A 4 1.31 -15.86 -14.13
CA PRO A 4 2.68 -16.33 -14.01
C PRO A 4 2.97 -16.61 -12.54
N GLN A 5 3.39 -17.84 -12.23
CA GLN A 5 3.66 -18.26 -10.84
C GLN A 5 4.80 -17.48 -10.16
N ASP A 6 5.51 -16.63 -10.89
CA ASP A 6 6.76 -16.01 -10.46
C ASP A 6 6.78 -14.47 -10.50
N CYS A 7 5.62 -13.81 -10.55
CA CYS A 7 5.57 -12.36 -10.51
C CYS A 7 5.65 -11.80 -9.08
N LEU A 8 6.30 -10.64 -8.92
CA LEU A 8 6.28 -9.88 -7.68
C LEU A 8 4.85 -9.44 -7.36
N LYS A 9 4.49 -9.48 -6.07
CA LYS A 9 3.18 -9.03 -5.56
C LYS A 9 3.36 -7.79 -4.73
N VAL A 10 2.76 -6.69 -5.14
CA VAL A 10 2.81 -5.40 -4.43
C VAL A 10 1.41 -4.95 -4.05
N GLY A 11 1.25 -4.57 -2.80
CA GLY A 11 0.01 -4.02 -2.27
C GLY A 11 0.02 -2.50 -2.27
N LEU A 12 -1.09 -1.88 -2.65
CA LEU A 12 -1.32 -0.44 -2.52
C LEU A 12 -2.21 -0.17 -1.32
N VAL A 13 -1.77 0.69 -0.42
CA VAL A 13 -2.49 1.15 0.78
C VAL A 13 -2.38 2.67 0.91
N GLY A 14 -3.32 3.29 1.61
CA GLY A 14 -3.26 4.73 1.84
C GLY A 14 -4.61 5.43 1.68
N GLU A 15 -4.56 6.74 1.39
CA GLU A 15 -5.73 7.57 1.30
C GLU A 15 -6.56 7.25 0.05
N LEU A 16 -7.86 7.20 0.26
CA LEU A 16 -8.89 6.75 -0.67
C LEU A 16 -8.80 7.38 -2.06
N TYR A 17 -8.90 8.73 -2.13
CA TYR A 17 -8.98 9.44 -3.39
C TYR A 17 -7.69 9.29 -4.19
N THR A 18 -6.56 9.48 -3.52
CA THR A 18 -5.23 9.35 -4.13
C THR A 18 -4.98 7.93 -4.65
N LEU A 19 -5.50 6.91 -3.96
CA LEU A 19 -5.42 5.51 -4.44
C LEU A 19 -6.31 5.24 -5.64
N MET A 20 -7.55 5.78 -5.64
CA MET A 20 -8.55 5.45 -6.66
C MET A 20 -8.39 6.25 -7.95
N GLU A 21 -7.90 7.49 -7.87
CA GLU A 21 -7.77 8.40 -9.00
C GLU A 21 -6.38 8.28 -9.64
N PRO A 22 -6.24 7.60 -10.79
CA PRO A 22 -4.92 7.34 -11.39
C PRO A 22 -4.15 8.61 -11.74
N PHE A 23 -4.85 9.70 -12.12
CA PHE A 23 -4.20 10.96 -12.43
C PHE A 23 -3.53 11.57 -11.19
N SER A 24 -4.17 11.48 -10.02
CA SER A 24 -3.63 12.02 -8.76
C SER A 24 -2.38 11.30 -8.26
N ASN A 25 -2.17 10.04 -8.68
CA ASN A 25 -1.04 9.22 -8.27
C ASN A 25 -0.05 8.90 -9.40
N TYR A 26 -0.10 9.66 -10.51
CA TYR A 26 0.77 9.47 -11.68
C TYR A 26 0.72 8.05 -12.27
N PHE A 27 -0.45 7.42 -12.26
CA PHE A 27 -0.70 6.10 -12.84
C PHE A 27 0.21 4.99 -12.28
N ILE A 28 0.47 5.00 -10.97
CA ILE A 28 1.36 4.02 -10.30
C ILE A 28 1.02 2.58 -10.70
N GLU A 29 -0.27 2.19 -10.72
CA GLU A 29 -0.66 0.82 -11.09
C GLU A 29 -0.20 0.46 -12.52
N ARG A 30 -0.31 1.41 -13.45
CA ARG A 30 0.14 1.22 -14.84
C ARG A 30 1.66 1.07 -14.92
N GLU A 31 2.41 1.88 -14.16
CA GLU A 31 3.87 1.79 -14.13
C GLU A 31 4.33 0.45 -13.53
N LEU A 32 3.72 -0.02 -12.46
CA LEU A 32 4.01 -1.34 -11.89
C LEU A 32 3.67 -2.49 -12.85
N ALA A 33 2.55 -2.39 -13.57
CA ALA A 33 2.13 -3.40 -14.55
C ALA A 33 3.12 -3.55 -15.72
N LYS A 34 3.82 -2.48 -16.13
CA LYS A 34 4.88 -2.56 -17.14
C LYS A 34 6.01 -3.51 -16.74
N ASN A 35 6.31 -3.58 -15.46
CA ASN A 35 7.31 -4.47 -14.88
C ASN A 35 6.75 -5.85 -14.48
N ARG A 36 5.54 -6.20 -14.98
CA ARG A 36 4.85 -7.48 -14.67
C ARG A 36 4.62 -7.72 -13.19
N ILE A 37 4.44 -6.66 -12.40
CA ILE A 37 4.12 -6.74 -10.98
C ILE A 37 2.62 -6.98 -10.82
N GLN A 38 2.25 -7.96 -10.02
CA GLN A 38 0.85 -8.14 -9.59
C GLN A 38 0.53 -7.08 -8.54
N VAL A 39 -0.35 -6.17 -8.88
CA VAL A 39 -0.82 -5.12 -7.96
C VAL A 39 -2.13 -5.52 -7.31
N SER A 40 -2.24 -5.31 -6.00
CA SER A 40 -3.49 -5.47 -5.26
C SER A 40 -3.85 -4.18 -4.53
N ARG A 41 -5.05 -3.69 -4.85
CA ARG A 41 -5.67 -2.55 -4.20
C ARG A 41 -7.06 -2.98 -3.70
N TYR A 42 -7.31 -2.81 -2.41
CA TYR A 42 -8.59 -3.21 -1.80
C TYR A 42 -9.62 -2.08 -1.76
N ILE A 43 -9.18 -0.84 -1.88
CA ILE A 43 -10.07 0.31 -1.83
C ILE A 43 -10.72 0.51 -3.19
N THR A 44 -12.03 0.28 -3.23
CA THR A 44 -12.91 0.54 -4.38
C THR A 44 -14.17 1.25 -3.89
N ALA A 45 -14.89 1.90 -4.80
CA ALA A 45 -16.18 2.53 -4.46
C ALA A 45 -17.17 1.50 -3.87
N THR A 46 -17.22 0.28 -4.43
CA THR A 46 -18.05 -0.81 -3.91
C THR A 46 -17.68 -1.20 -2.49
N PHE A 47 -16.37 -1.36 -2.22
CA PHE A 47 -15.88 -1.64 -0.87
C PHE A 47 -16.33 -0.58 0.13
N LEU A 48 -16.19 0.69 -0.21
CA LEU A 48 -16.54 1.80 0.68
C LEU A 48 -18.03 1.84 1.02
N LEU A 49 -18.87 1.68 0.01
CA LEU A 49 -20.32 1.85 0.16
C LEU A 49 -20.98 0.64 0.82
N PHE A 50 -20.51 -0.57 0.52
CA PHE A 50 -21.22 -1.79 0.89
C PHE A 50 -20.45 -2.68 1.87
N ASP A 51 -19.13 -2.78 1.76
CA ASP A 51 -18.33 -3.73 2.52
C ASP A 51 -17.68 -3.11 3.76
N LYS A 52 -17.12 -1.91 3.65
CA LYS A 52 -16.44 -1.23 4.76
C LYS A 52 -17.30 -1.09 6.02
N PRO A 53 -18.59 -0.68 5.94
CA PRO A 53 -19.44 -0.59 7.13
C PRO A 53 -19.63 -1.94 7.85
N LYS A 54 -19.76 -3.03 7.09
CA LYS A 54 -19.92 -4.39 7.60
C LYS A 54 -18.63 -4.96 8.19
N LEU A 55 -17.49 -4.64 7.57
CA LEU A 55 -16.17 -5.15 7.95
C LEU A 55 -15.50 -4.31 9.03
N ARG A 56 -16.00 -3.10 9.30
CA ARG A 56 -15.40 -2.17 10.27
C ARG A 56 -15.05 -2.81 11.62
N PRO A 57 -15.90 -3.58 12.31
CA PRO A 57 -15.51 -4.21 13.57
C PRO A 57 -14.33 -5.17 13.43
N LYS A 58 -14.24 -5.90 12.32
CA LYS A 58 -13.13 -6.83 12.05
C LYS A 58 -11.84 -6.07 11.75
N ILE A 59 -11.91 -5.00 10.96
CA ILE A 59 -10.78 -4.11 10.66
C ILE A 59 -10.21 -3.53 11.96
N LEU A 60 -11.08 -3.05 12.83
CA LEU A 60 -10.69 -2.47 14.11
C LEU A 60 -10.03 -3.49 15.03
N ALA A 61 -10.61 -4.69 15.12
CA ALA A 61 -10.06 -5.77 15.93
C ALA A 61 -8.69 -6.21 15.41
N ALA A 62 -8.51 -6.37 14.10
CA ALA A 62 -7.24 -6.73 13.49
C ALA A 62 -6.18 -5.64 13.69
N ALA A 63 -6.52 -4.37 13.43
CA ALA A 63 -5.61 -3.24 13.65
C ALA A 63 -5.18 -3.08 15.11
N GLY A 64 -5.97 -3.60 16.07
CA GLY A 64 -5.71 -3.56 17.52
C GLY A 64 -4.37 -4.19 17.93
N LYS A 65 -3.76 -5.02 17.10
CA LYS A 65 -2.40 -5.52 17.32
C LYS A 65 -1.35 -4.38 17.37
N TYR A 66 -1.57 -3.31 16.61
CA TYR A 66 -0.64 -2.17 16.50
C TYR A 66 -1.24 -0.85 16.98
N LEU A 67 -2.58 -0.74 17.04
CA LEU A 67 -3.28 0.50 17.35
C LEU A 67 -4.09 0.36 18.63
N LYS A 68 -3.80 1.22 19.60
CA LYS A 68 -4.62 1.38 20.81
C LYS A 68 -5.88 2.24 20.54
N TYR A 69 -5.78 3.18 19.59
CA TYR A 69 -6.83 4.12 19.22
C TYR A 69 -6.99 4.17 17.70
N HIS A 70 -8.18 4.58 17.25
CA HIS A 70 -8.43 4.81 15.83
C HIS A 70 -7.67 6.02 15.32
N LEU A 71 -7.10 5.89 14.12
CA LEU A 71 -6.41 6.98 13.45
C LEU A 71 -7.37 7.89 12.66
N GLY A 72 -8.65 7.50 12.53
CA GLY A 72 -9.64 8.17 11.71
C GLY A 72 -9.52 7.83 10.22
N ALA A 73 -10.53 8.24 9.45
CA ALA A 73 -10.64 8.05 7.99
C ALA A 73 -10.07 6.68 7.53
N ASP A 74 -9.06 6.69 6.66
CA ASP A 74 -8.48 5.48 6.07
C ASP A 74 -7.19 5.00 6.79
N GLY A 75 -6.64 5.78 7.75
CA GLY A 75 -5.40 5.44 8.42
C GLY A 75 -5.43 4.11 9.18
N THR A 76 -6.56 3.78 9.84
CA THR A 76 -6.74 2.48 10.49
C THR A 76 -6.86 1.34 9.49
N ASP A 77 -7.56 1.58 8.36
CA ASP A 77 -7.67 0.63 7.26
C ASP A 77 -6.29 0.35 6.63
N SER A 78 -5.48 1.39 6.46
CA SER A 78 -4.11 1.27 5.93
C SER A 78 -3.24 0.37 6.80
N VAL A 79 -3.36 0.47 8.13
CA VAL A 79 -2.65 -0.41 9.08
C VAL A 79 -3.13 -1.85 8.95
N GLU A 80 -4.45 -2.09 9.00
CA GLU A 80 -5.01 -3.45 8.87
C GLU A 80 -4.63 -4.10 7.54
N ARG A 81 -4.79 -3.35 6.43
CA ARG A 81 -4.47 -3.85 5.09
C ARG A 81 -3.00 -4.19 4.93
N SER A 82 -2.12 -3.35 5.47
CA SER A 82 -0.68 -3.62 5.42
C SER A 82 -0.31 -4.91 6.14
N MET A 83 -0.89 -5.17 7.31
CA MET A 83 -0.74 -6.44 8.02
C MET A 83 -1.26 -7.62 7.19
N ALA A 84 -2.51 -7.52 6.71
CA ALA A 84 -3.14 -8.60 5.96
C ALA A 84 -2.39 -8.95 4.67
N LEU A 85 -1.81 -7.95 3.99
CA LEU A 85 -0.98 -8.16 2.80
C LEU A 85 0.36 -8.81 3.15
N ALA A 86 1.00 -8.35 4.23
CA ALA A 86 2.24 -8.95 4.72
C ALA A 86 2.06 -10.43 5.12
N GLU A 87 0.98 -10.75 5.83
CA GLU A 87 0.62 -12.13 6.22
C GLU A 87 0.31 -13.03 5.01
N ARG A 88 -0.16 -12.46 3.91
CA ARG A 88 -0.40 -13.17 2.64
C ARG A 88 0.84 -13.35 1.77
N GLY A 89 2.02 -12.94 2.25
CA GLY A 89 3.29 -13.11 1.55
C GLY A 89 3.44 -12.19 0.33
N TYR A 90 3.02 -10.93 0.44
CA TYR A 90 3.33 -9.91 -0.55
C TYR A 90 4.80 -9.52 -0.45
N ASP A 91 5.41 -9.23 -1.60
CA ASP A 91 6.84 -8.89 -1.69
C ASP A 91 7.13 -7.46 -1.24
N GLY A 92 6.15 -6.55 -1.35
CA GLY A 92 6.28 -5.17 -0.93
C GLY A 92 4.95 -4.43 -0.86
N LEU A 93 4.96 -3.26 -0.22
CA LEU A 93 3.81 -2.37 -0.12
C LEU A 93 4.18 -0.98 -0.63
N ILE A 94 3.20 -0.26 -1.15
CA ILE A 94 3.32 1.16 -1.47
C ILE A 94 2.22 1.90 -0.73
N HIS A 95 2.63 2.81 0.14
CA HIS A 95 1.73 3.69 0.88
C HIS A 95 1.60 5.03 0.16
N ILE A 96 0.37 5.42 -0.14
CA ILE A 96 0.05 6.58 -0.97
C ILE A 96 -0.87 7.52 -0.20
N LYS A 97 -0.51 8.81 -0.16
CA LYS A 97 -1.34 9.83 0.49
C LYS A 97 -1.11 11.22 -0.11
N PRO A 98 -2.07 12.15 -0.02
CA PRO A 98 -1.78 13.58 -0.21
C PRO A 98 -0.93 14.09 0.95
N PHE A 99 -0.15 15.15 0.73
CA PHE A 99 0.82 15.67 1.70
C PHE A 99 0.22 15.90 3.10
N GLY A 100 -0.96 16.52 3.18
CA GLY A 100 -1.61 16.93 4.43
C GLY A 100 -2.56 15.90 5.07
N CYS A 101 -2.62 14.65 4.63
CA CYS A 101 -3.53 13.66 5.20
C CYS A 101 -3.09 13.20 6.59
N ILE A 102 -3.66 13.78 7.64
CA ILE A 102 -3.30 13.50 9.04
C ILE A 102 -3.48 12.02 9.42
N PRO A 103 -4.62 11.34 9.11
CA PRO A 103 -4.77 9.92 9.42
C PRO A 103 -3.65 9.05 8.84
N GLU A 104 -3.25 9.30 7.59
CA GLU A 104 -2.19 8.56 6.95
C GLU A 104 -0.78 8.95 7.47
N ILE A 105 -0.57 10.21 7.89
CA ILE A 105 0.66 10.61 8.57
C ILE A 105 0.80 9.83 9.88
N ASN A 106 -0.28 9.70 10.65
CA ASN A 106 -0.29 8.94 11.90
C ASN A 106 -0.15 7.43 11.68
N ALA A 107 -0.55 6.91 10.53
CA ALA A 107 -0.35 5.51 10.17
C ALA A 107 1.12 5.17 9.87
N MET A 108 1.90 6.11 9.32
CA MET A 108 3.28 5.84 8.86
C MET A 108 4.20 5.20 9.91
N PRO A 109 4.30 5.69 11.17
CA PRO A 109 5.15 5.04 12.18
C PRO A 109 4.66 3.63 12.53
N VAL A 110 3.36 3.38 12.45
CA VAL A 110 2.80 2.04 12.66
C VAL A 110 3.14 1.12 11.49
N LEU A 111 3.04 1.61 10.26
CA LEU A 111 3.46 0.90 9.05
C LEU A 111 4.96 0.55 9.06
N GLN A 112 5.81 1.43 9.63
CA GLN A 112 7.23 1.12 9.83
C GLN A 112 7.44 -0.04 10.79
N ASN A 113 6.64 -0.16 11.86
CA ASN A 113 6.69 -1.31 12.76
C ASN A 113 6.25 -2.59 12.04
N ILE A 114 5.16 -2.54 11.25
CA ILE A 114 4.71 -3.67 10.41
C ILE A 114 5.82 -4.07 9.42
N SER A 115 6.43 -3.11 8.74
CA SER A 115 7.54 -3.34 7.81
C SER A 115 8.68 -4.12 8.47
N ARG A 116 9.06 -3.74 9.69
CA ARG A 116 10.12 -4.39 10.46
C ARG A 116 9.71 -5.79 10.91
N ASP A 117 8.51 -5.93 11.49
CA ASP A 117 8.06 -7.18 12.12
C ASP A 117 7.81 -8.28 11.08
N TYR A 118 7.25 -7.91 9.93
CA TYR A 118 7.00 -8.84 8.81
C TYR A 118 8.13 -8.86 7.76
N LYS A 119 9.16 -8.05 7.94
CA LYS A 119 10.28 -7.89 6.98
C LYS A 119 9.79 -7.55 5.57
N ILE A 120 8.70 -6.80 5.45
CA ILE A 120 8.13 -6.36 4.17
C ILE A 120 8.52 -4.90 3.89
N PRO A 121 9.20 -4.60 2.77
CA PRO A 121 9.55 -3.23 2.44
C PRO A 121 8.31 -2.40 2.07
N ILE A 122 8.28 -1.15 2.50
CA ILE A 122 7.21 -0.20 2.21
C ILE A 122 7.79 1.05 1.57
N LEU A 123 7.34 1.36 0.35
CA LEU A 123 7.63 2.63 -0.32
C LEU A 123 6.54 3.64 0.02
N TYR A 124 6.91 4.85 0.43
CA TYR A 124 5.98 5.89 0.82
C TYR A 124 5.94 7.01 -0.23
N PHE A 125 4.74 7.35 -0.70
CA PHE A 125 4.49 8.52 -1.52
C PHE A 125 3.59 9.52 -0.80
N SER A 126 4.04 10.79 -0.78
CA SER A 126 3.22 11.94 -0.41
C SER A 126 3.10 12.84 -1.62
N PHE A 127 1.88 13.05 -2.10
CA PHE A 127 1.61 13.83 -3.30
C PHE A 127 1.21 15.25 -2.95
N ASP A 128 1.83 16.20 -3.63
CA ASP A 128 1.57 17.64 -3.55
C ASP A 128 1.85 18.32 -4.90
N SER A 129 1.76 19.65 -4.93
CA SER A 129 2.03 20.43 -6.14
C SER A 129 3.49 20.40 -6.62
N GLN A 130 4.42 19.92 -5.79
CA GLN A 130 5.84 19.81 -6.13
C GLN A 130 6.23 18.39 -6.59
N THR A 131 5.32 17.44 -6.49
CA THR A 131 5.57 16.07 -6.92
C THR A 131 5.70 16.01 -8.43
N SER A 132 6.77 15.37 -8.93
CA SER A 132 7.00 15.18 -10.37
C SER A 132 6.78 13.74 -10.80
N GLU A 133 6.24 13.54 -12.00
CA GLU A 133 6.06 12.22 -12.60
C GLU A 133 7.38 11.45 -12.70
N LEU A 134 8.46 12.12 -13.09
CA LEU A 134 9.80 11.53 -13.18
C LEU A 134 10.27 11.01 -11.82
N GLY A 135 10.10 11.81 -10.76
CA GLY A 135 10.47 11.41 -9.40
C GLY A 135 9.68 10.20 -8.91
N VAL A 136 8.40 10.10 -9.26
CA VAL A 136 7.58 8.91 -8.95
C VAL A 136 8.11 7.69 -9.69
N LYS A 137 8.34 7.79 -11.01
CA LYS A 137 8.86 6.68 -11.83
C LYS A 137 10.21 6.17 -11.33
N THR A 138 11.17 7.05 -11.11
CA THR A 138 12.51 6.67 -10.62
C THR A 138 12.45 5.91 -9.30
N ARG A 139 11.58 6.35 -8.38
CA ARG A 139 11.42 5.65 -7.09
C ARG A 139 10.72 4.31 -7.22
N LEU A 140 9.78 4.17 -8.16
CA LEU A 140 9.13 2.88 -8.46
C LEU A 140 10.13 1.89 -9.07
N GLU A 141 10.98 2.34 -9.99
CA GLU A 141 12.05 1.53 -10.59
C GLU A 141 13.04 1.04 -9.53
N ALA A 142 13.53 1.95 -8.68
CA ALA A 142 14.42 1.58 -7.57
C ALA A 142 13.77 0.59 -6.58
N PHE A 143 12.49 0.76 -6.31
CA PHE A 143 11.73 -0.16 -5.46
C PHE A 143 11.59 -1.54 -6.10
N TYR A 144 11.29 -1.60 -7.40
CA TYR A 144 11.25 -2.83 -8.17
C TYR A 144 12.57 -3.58 -8.13
N ASP A 145 13.69 -2.90 -8.43
CA ASP A 145 15.02 -3.50 -8.42
C ASP A 145 15.37 -4.07 -7.04
N MET A 146 15.06 -3.33 -5.98
CA MET A 146 15.25 -3.81 -4.61
C MET A 146 14.42 -5.07 -4.32
N LEU A 147 13.17 -5.14 -4.76
CA LEU A 147 12.32 -6.32 -4.57
C LEU A 147 12.84 -7.53 -5.33
N MET A 148 13.34 -7.34 -6.56
CA MET A 148 13.94 -8.39 -7.37
C MET A 148 15.17 -9.00 -6.68
N VAL A 149 16.09 -8.15 -6.23
CA VAL A 149 17.31 -8.61 -5.50
C VAL A 149 16.92 -9.39 -4.24
N ARG A 150 15.93 -8.92 -3.48
CA ARG A 150 15.45 -9.62 -2.28
C ARG A 150 14.88 -10.99 -2.60
N LYS A 151 14.12 -11.12 -3.68
CA LYS A 151 13.53 -12.39 -4.10
C LYS A 151 14.60 -13.40 -4.48
N GLU A 152 15.62 -12.97 -5.24
CA GLU A 152 16.76 -13.82 -5.64
C GLU A 152 17.54 -14.34 -4.43
N VAL A 153 17.75 -13.52 -3.40
CA VAL A 153 18.48 -13.91 -2.17
C VAL A 153 17.66 -14.86 -1.28
N SER A 154 16.32 -14.85 -1.42
CA SER A 154 15.41 -15.65 -0.60
C SER A 154 15.07 -17.02 -1.21
N THR A 155 15.49 -17.26 -2.46
CA THR A 155 15.33 -18.53 -3.20
C THR A 155 16.57 -19.37 -3.08
#